data_51ba756f9e23916fc2cb7183a52ceb28
#
_entry.id   51ba756f9e23916fc2cb7183a52ceb28
#
_cell.length_a   1.000
_cell.length_b   1.000
_cell.length_c   1.000
_cell.angle_alpha   90.00
_cell.angle_beta   90.00
_cell.angle_gamma   90.00
#
_symmetry.space_group_name_H-M   'P 1'
#
loop_
_entity.id
_entity.type
_entity.pdbx_description
1 polymer ?
#
loop_
_entity_poly.entity_id
_entity_poly.type
_entity_poly.pdbx_seq_one_letter_code
_entity_poly.pdbx_strand_id
1 'polypeptide(L)'
;MEVQTNKALSPMQSFRYELLQWCGNVEDAKKANSFVMGNENPEQAQLPKPEWKHGEAQMPSEDMPDGVYLVQADGQVVLFVDDLTADTKDVIGVGIKMGSFNLMVALHDTAKGKTVALTTKENGTDENKDDPYYFKGYIRAVESMNGKAYTEHLRPILNPEIELSDGWWIPSLGEMYRIFINFGTINRALKFAGGDLIKQDWYWTSTESSATNAWLLYLNDGGTRYWYTKASIAGRVRPVSAFIS
;
A
#
# COMPACT_ATOMS: atom_id res chain seq x y z
N MET A 1 -38.61 10.43 23.59
CA MET A 1 -37.33 9.78 23.94
C MET A 1 -37.06 8.78 22.82
N GLU A 2 -36.41 9.24 21.73
CA GLU A 2 -36.07 8.40 20.60
C GLU A 2 -34.78 7.65 20.91
N VAL A 3 -34.88 6.33 20.84
CA VAL A 3 -33.73 5.42 20.99
C VAL A 3 -32.89 5.50 19.70
N GLN A 4 -31.75 6.19 19.78
CA GLN A 4 -30.75 6.11 18.71
C GLN A 4 -30.24 4.67 18.65
N THR A 5 -30.60 3.96 17.62
CA THR A 5 -30.04 2.64 17.30
C THR A 5 -28.56 2.81 16.93
N ASN A 6 -27.66 2.42 17.82
CA ASN A 6 -26.23 2.27 17.52
C ASN A 6 -26.10 1.27 16.35
N LYS A 7 -25.86 1.78 15.16
CA LYS A 7 -25.55 0.96 14.00
C LYS A 7 -24.18 0.32 14.24
N ALA A 8 -24.15 -0.98 14.45
CA ALA A 8 -22.88 -1.72 14.62
C ALA A 8 -21.97 -1.44 13.42
N LEU A 9 -20.72 -1.07 13.70
CA LEU A 9 -19.71 -0.87 12.69
C LEU A 9 -19.51 -2.18 11.88
N SER A 10 -19.29 -2.07 10.59
CA SER A 10 -18.89 -3.24 9.80
C SER A 10 -17.55 -3.78 10.30
N PRO A 11 -17.21 -5.05 10.08
CA PRO A 11 -15.93 -5.62 10.51
C PRO A 11 -14.72 -4.80 10.01
N MET A 12 -14.82 -4.22 8.83
CA MET A 12 -13.78 -3.34 8.25
C MET A 12 -13.68 -2.00 8.96
N GLN A 13 -14.80 -1.43 9.40
CA GLN A 13 -14.84 -0.19 10.17
C GLN A 13 -14.32 -0.40 11.59
N SER A 14 -14.65 -1.53 12.22
CA SER A 14 -14.11 -1.91 13.54
C SER A 14 -12.59 -2.11 13.47
N PHE A 15 -12.10 -2.79 12.45
CA PHE A 15 -10.66 -2.99 12.23
C PHE A 15 -9.92 -1.66 11.99
N ARG A 16 -10.47 -0.75 11.17
CA ARG A 16 -9.94 0.61 11.00
C ARG A 16 -9.89 1.39 12.31
N TYR A 17 -10.93 1.29 13.12
CA TYR A 17 -11.02 1.96 14.41
C TYR A 17 -9.99 1.42 15.40
N GLU A 18 -9.83 0.11 15.50
CA GLU A 18 -8.83 -0.54 16.36
C GLU A 18 -7.41 -0.22 15.91
N LEU A 19 -7.14 -0.20 14.60
CA LEU A 19 -5.82 0.16 14.05
C LEU A 19 -5.45 1.62 14.37
N LEU A 20 -6.41 2.55 14.28
CA LEU A 20 -6.21 3.97 14.63
C LEU A 20 -6.01 4.17 16.13
N GLN A 21 -6.71 3.41 16.98
CA GLN A 21 -6.48 3.42 18.43
C GLN A 21 -5.10 2.86 18.80
N TRP A 22 -4.64 1.87 18.06
CA TRP A 22 -3.36 1.21 18.29
C TRP A 22 -2.16 2.07 17.89
N CYS A 23 -2.32 2.97 16.92
CA CYS A 23 -1.31 3.95 16.50
C CYS A 23 -1.03 5.07 17.52
N GLY A 24 -1.70 5.09 18.67
CA GLY A 24 -1.36 5.93 19.82
C GLY A 24 -1.64 7.42 19.65
N ASN A 25 -2.26 7.88 18.56
CA ASN A 25 -2.64 9.27 18.36
C ASN A 25 -4.15 9.47 18.55
N VAL A 26 -4.54 9.73 19.79
CA VAL A 26 -5.95 9.92 20.20
C VAL A 26 -6.58 11.16 19.55
N GLU A 27 -5.81 12.17 19.21
CA GLU A 27 -6.31 13.39 18.56
C GLU A 27 -6.68 13.15 17.10
N ASP A 28 -5.85 12.41 16.35
CA ASP A 28 -6.16 12.05 14.97
C ASP A 28 -7.30 11.02 14.89
N ALA A 29 -7.40 10.12 15.87
CA ALA A 29 -8.55 9.23 16.01
C ALA A 29 -9.85 9.99 16.30
N LYS A 30 -9.79 11.06 17.10
CA LYS A 30 -10.96 11.95 17.36
C LYS A 30 -11.34 12.76 16.13
N LYS A 31 -10.36 13.27 15.36
CA LYS A 31 -10.60 13.97 14.08
C LYS A 31 -11.22 13.04 13.04
N ALA A 32 -10.68 11.83 12.91
CA ALA A 32 -11.24 10.80 12.04
C ALA A 32 -12.67 10.41 12.45
N ASN A 33 -12.93 10.30 13.74
CA ASN A 33 -14.27 9.99 14.29
C ASN A 33 -15.26 11.13 14.08
N SER A 34 -14.85 12.41 14.21
CA SER A 34 -15.71 13.56 13.92
C SER A 34 -16.06 13.67 12.44
N PHE A 35 -15.15 13.31 11.56
CA PHE A 35 -15.37 13.22 10.11
C PHE A 35 -16.38 12.12 9.74
N VAL A 36 -16.26 10.94 10.37
CA VAL A 36 -17.17 9.80 10.14
C VAL A 36 -18.59 10.07 10.71
N MET A 37 -18.69 10.89 11.76
CA MET A 37 -19.97 11.15 12.47
C MET A 37 -20.71 12.42 11.98
N GLY A 38 -20.17 13.13 10.97
CA GLY A 38 -20.87 14.25 10.33
C GLY A 38 -21.09 15.48 11.20
N ASN A 39 -20.30 15.68 12.25
CA ASN A 39 -20.30 16.89 13.06
C ASN A 39 -19.40 17.96 12.42
N GLU A 40 -19.85 18.55 11.33
CA GLU A 40 -19.19 19.71 10.73
C GLU A 40 -19.52 20.96 11.54
N ASN A 41 -18.49 21.71 11.93
CA ASN A 41 -18.65 23.05 12.48
C ASN A 41 -19.09 23.99 11.34
N PRO A 42 -20.28 24.64 11.43
CA PRO A 42 -20.86 25.38 10.32
C PRO A 42 -20.12 26.68 9.94
N GLU A 43 -19.03 27.05 10.61
CA GLU A 43 -18.31 28.30 10.36
C GLU A 43 -17.12 28.18 9.39
N GLN A 44 -16.76 26.99 8.91
CA GLN A 44 -15.83 26.85 7.79
C GLN A 44 -16.63 26.58 6.50
N ALA A 45 -17.09 27.64 5.85
CA ALA A 45 -17.57 27.56 4.48
C ALA A 45 -16.41 27.06 3.60
N GLN A 46 -16.31 25.74 3.46
CA GLN A 46 -15.38 25.13 2.52
C GLN A 46 -15.82 25.53 1.12
N LEU A 47 -14.88 26.08 0.33
CA LEU A 47 -15.03 26.12 -1.12
C LEU A 47 -15.51 24.75 -1.58
N PRO A 48 -16.50 24.65 -2.50
CA PRO A 48 -16.97 23.38 -2.98
C PRO A 48 -15.76 22.57 -3.45
N LYS A 49 -15.51 21.42 -2.78
CA LYS A 49 -14.47 20.49 -3.24
C LYS A 49 -14.80 20.14 -4.68
N PRO A 50 -13.81 20.12 -5.57
CA PRO A 50 -14.05 19.71 -6.95
C PRO A 50 -14.77 18.36 -6.90
N GLU A 51 -15.93 18.29 -7.51
CA GLU A 51 -16.75 17.08 -7.54
C GLU A 51 -16.03 16.06 -8.44
N TRP A 52 -15.41 15.06 -7.84
CA TRP A 52 -14.76 14.00 -8.59
C TRP A 52 -15.80 13.26 -9.42
N LYS A 53 -15.66 13.33 -10.71
CA LYS A 53 -16.58 12.69 -11.62
C LYS A 53 -16.25 11.20 -11.73
N HIS A 54 -17.17 10.37 -11.30
CA HIS A 54 -17.05 8.93 -11.41
C HIS A 54 -16.94 8.51 -12.89
N GLY A 55 -15.94 7.67 -13.18
CA GLY A 55 -15.74 7.12 -14.53
C GLY A 55 -15.04 8.04 -15.53
N GLU A 56 -14.69 9.28 -15.16
CA GLU A 56 -13.91 10.18 -16.00
C GLU A 56 -12.43 10.17 -15.57
N ALA A 57 -11.52 10.19 -16.58
CA ALA A 57 -10.09 10.34 -16.35
C ALA A 57 -9.77 11.79 -15.97
N GLN A 58 -8.97 11.98 -14.92
CA GLN A 58 -8.62 13.28 -14.37
C GLN A 58 -7.16 13.30 -13.93
N MET A 59 -6.52 14.46 -13.95
CA MET A 59 -5.18 14.59 -13.38
C MET A 59 -5.22 14.39 -11.85
N PRO A 60 -4.27 13.63 -11.28
CA PRO A 60 -4.21 13.45 -9.85
C PRO A 60 -3.92 14.77 -9.12
N SER A 61 -4.50 14.94 -7.94
CA SER A 61 -4.28 16.10 -7.08
C SER A 61 -4.33 15.67 -5.59
N GLU A 62 -3.83 16.50 -4.69
CA GLU A 62 -3.91 16.26 -3.25
C GLU A 62 -5.36 16.17 -2.75
N ASP A 63 -6.28 16.88 -3.40
CA ASP A 63 -7.70 16.94 -3.05
C ASP A 63 -8.52 15.74 -3.55
N MET A 64 -7.90 14.78 -4.24
CA MET A 64 -8.57 13.53 -4.64
C MET A 64 -9.21 12.85 -3.43
N PRO A 65 -10.43 12.29 -3.56
CA PRO A 65 -11.03 11.48 -2.51
C PRO A 65 -10.18 10.23 -2.20
N ASP A 66 -10.28 9.75 -0.97
CA ASP A 66 -9.68 8.46 -0.62
C ASP A 66 -10.34 7.34 -1.43
N GLY A 67 -9.52 6.43 -1.95
CA GLY A 67 -10.03 5.35 -2.79
C GLY A 67 -8.95 4.60 -3.56
N VAL A 68 -9.43 3.72 -4.43
CA VAL A 68 -8.60 2.96 -5.37
C VAL A 68 -8.83 3.55 -6.76
N TYR A 69 -7.77 3.67 -7.54
CA TYR A 69 -7.76 4.32 -8.84
C TYR A 69 -7.13 3.46 -9.91
N LEU A 70 -7.60 3.54 -11.13
CA LEU A 70 -6.84 3.12 -12.30
C LEU A 70 -5.90 4.25 -12.69
N VAL A 71 -4.62 3.96 -12.83
CA VAL A 71 -3.59 4.94 -13.22
C VAL A 71 -3.22 4.70 -14.67
N GLN A 72 -3.34 5.71 -15.51
CA GLN A 72 -3.08 5.64 -16.95
C GLN A 72 -1.65 6.08 -17.28
N ALA A 73 -1.16 5.66 -18.43
CA ALA A 73 0.21 5.95 -18.88
C ALA A 73 0.47 7.45 -19.10
N ASP A 74 -0.56 8.24 -19.37
CA ASP A 74 -0.49 9.70 -19.51
C ASP A 74 -0.52 10.44 -18.16
N GLY A 75 -0.57 9.69 -17.04
CA GLY A 75 -0.63 10.22 -15.69
C GLY A 75 -2.05 10.54 -15.20
N GLN A 76 -3.07 10.38 -16.02
CA GLN A 76 -4.46 10.55 -15.56
C GLN A 76 -4.89 9.37 -14.66
N VAL A 77 -5.88 9.61 -13.82
CA VAL A 77 -6.44 8.60 -12.91
C VAL A 77 -7.95 8.54 -13.02
N VAL A 78 -8.50 7.35 -12.85
CA VAL A 78 -9.95 7.12 -12.80
C VAL A 78 -10.30 6.46 -11.48
N LEU A 79 -11.19 7.05 -10.68
CA LEU A 79 -11.66 6.45 -9.44
C LEU A 79 -12.36 5.13 -9.77
N PHE A 80 -11.86 4.03 -9.20
CA PHE A 80 -12.40 2.71 -9.41
C PHE A 80 -13.68 2.50 -8.60
N VAL A 81 -14.75 2.13 -9.28
CA VAL A 81 -16.03 1.66 -8.72
C VAL A 81 -16.44 0.36 -9.40
N ASP A 82 -17.23 -0.47 -8.75
CA ASP A 82 -17.53 -1.84 -9.24
C ASP A 82 -18.33 -1.87 -10.58
N ASP A 83 -19.03 -0.80 -10.91
CA ASP A 83 -19.79 -0.61 -12.15
C ASP A 83 -19.08 0.29 -13.18
N LEU A 84 -17.78 0.46 -13.03
CA LEU A 84 -16.98 1.30 -13.94
C LEU A 84 -17.00 0.76 -15.38
N THR A 85 -17.18 1.67 -16.34
CA THR A 85 -17.17 1.39 -17.79
C THR A 85 -16.05 2.16 -18.51
N ALA A 86 -14.90 2.37 -17.83
CA ALA A 86 -13.75 3.08 -18.40
C ALA A 86 -12.94 2.19 -19.36
N ASP A 87 -12.24 2.82 -20.32
CA ASP A 87 -11.23 2.13 -21.12
C ASP A 87 -10.01 1.78 -20.24
N THR A 88 -9.53 0.56 -20.37
CA THR A 88 -8.39 0.04 -19.61
C THR A 88 -7.11 -0.09 -20.42
N LYS A 89 -7.14 0.26 -21.69
CA LYS A 89 -6.04 -0.02 -22.63
C LYS A 89 -4.70 0.56 -22.21
N ASP A 90 -4.71 1.71 -21.57
CA ASP A 90 -3.51 2.45 -21.18
C ASP A 90 -3.27 2.45 -19.66
N VAL A 91 -3.94 1.56 -18.91
CA VAL A 91 -3.74 1.43 -17.47
C VAL A 91 -2.38 0.78 -17.20
N ILE A 92 -1.55 1.45 -16.39
CA ILE A 92 -0.20 0.98 -16.01
C ILE A 92 -0.12 0.47 -14.57
N GLY A 93 -1.13 0.74 -13.75
CA GLY A 93 -1.17 0.30 -12.36
C GLY A 93 -2.47 0.67 -11.66
N VAL A 94 -2.58 0.24 -10.41
CA VAL A 94 -3.72 0.52 -9.54
C VAL A 94 -3.26 1.40 -8.38
N GLY A 95 -3.75 2.64 -8.32
CA GLY A 95 -3.44 3.63 -7.30
C GLY A 95 -4.26 3.43 -6.03
N ILE A 96 -3.68 3.76 -4.89
CA ILE A 96 -4.34 3.83 -3.58
C ILE A 96 -4.12 5.22 -3.02
N LYS A 97 -5.18 5.92 -2.65
CA LYS A 97 -5.14 7.20 -1.92
C LYS A 97 -5.80 7.00 -0.56
N MET A 98 -5.10 7.40 0.51
CA MET A 98 -5.60 7.34 1.89
C MET A 98 -5.03 8.54 2.67
N GLY A 99 -5.79 9.62 2.78
CA GLY A 99 -5.29 10.87 3.33
C GLY A 99 -4.11 11.41 2.52
N SER A 100 -2.98 11.65 3.15
CA SER A 100 -1.72 12.04 2.48
C SER A 100 -0.96 10.88 1.83
N PHE A 101 -1.33 9.64 2.15
CA PHE A 101 -0.69 8.46 1.56
C PHE A 101 -1.21 8.22 0.14
N ASN A 102 -0.29 8.03 -0.79
CA ASN A 102 -0.60 7.59 -2.14
C ASN A 102 0.45 6.58 -2.63
N LEU A 103 0.02 5.57 -3.35
CA LEU A 103 0.88 4.52 -3.86
C LEU A 103 0.23 3.85 -5.07
N MET A 104 0.98 3.62 -6.13
CA MET A 104 0.53 2.81 -7.28
C MET A 104 1.11 1.40 -7.18
N VAL A 105 0.26 0.41 -7.34
CA VAL A 105 0.59 -1.02 -7.37
C VAL A 105 0.72 -1.47 -8.82
N ALA A 106 1.79 -2.19 -9.15
CA ALA A 106 2.01 -2.74 -10.49
C ALA A 106 0.91 -3.73 -10.90
N LEU A 107 0.64 -3.85 -12.18
CA LEU A 107 -0.35 -4.80 -12.72
C LEU A 107 0.08 -6.27 -12.51
N HIS A 108 1.39 -6.54 -12.42
CA HIS A 108 1.94 -7.89 -12.32
C HIS A 108 2.98 -8.00 -11.20
N ASP A 109 3.11 -9.21 -10.62
CA ASP A 109 4.27 -9.56 -9.79
C ASP A 109 5.52 -9.63 -10.68
N THR A 110 6.70 -9.31 -10.10
CA THR A 110 8.00 -9.58 -10.77
C THR A 110 8.26 -11.08 -10.87
N ALA A 111 9.42 -11.46 -11.39
CA ALA A 111 9.83 -12.86 -11.55
C ALA A 111 8.76 -13.72 -12.26
N LYS A 112 7.99 -13.10 -13.19
CA LYS A 112 6.89 -13.77 -13.92
C LYS A 112 5.86 -14.41 -13.00
N GLY A 113 5.59 -13.77 -11.85
CA GLY A 113 4.63 -14.24 -10.85
C GLY A 113 5.10 -15.44 -10.01
N LYS A 114 6.39 -15.79 -10.04
CA LYS A 114 6.98 -16.83 -9.20
C LYS A 114 7.38 -16.27 -7.82
N THR A 115 7.57 -17.16 -6.86
CA THR A 115 8.25 -16.85 -5.61
C THR A 115 9.77 -16.98 -5.82
N VAL A 116 10.53 -15.99 -5.34
CA VAL A 116 11.98 -15.91 -5.47
C VAL A 116 12.62 -15.44 -4.17
N ALA A 117 13.92 -15.72 -3.99
CA ALA A 117 14.69 -15.07 -2.93
C ALA A 117 14.78 -13.57 -3.21
N LEU A 118 14.79 -12.74 -2.16
CA LEU A 118 14.87 -11.28 -2.33
C LEU A 118 16.25 -10.86 -2.84
N THR A 119 17.30 -11.54 -2.38
CA THR A 119 18.70 -11.22 -2.73
C THR A 119 19.45 -12.45 -3.23
N THR A 120 20.60 -12.22 -3.89
CA THR A 120 21.46 -13.32 -4.43
C THR A 120 22.51 -13.80 -3.45
N LYS A 121 22.79 -13.07 -2.36
CA LYS A 121 23.88 -13.36 -1.42
C LYS A 121 23.36 -13.43 -0.01
N GLU A 122 23.99 -14.31 0.78
CA GLU A 122 23.66 -14.51 2.21
C GLU A 122 23.91 -13.26 3.05
N ASN A 123 24.95 -12.51 2.73
CA ASN A 123 25.27 -11.26 3.41
C ASN A 123 24.92 -10.12 2.45
N GLY A 124 23.75 -9.59 2.61
CA GLY A 124 23.29 -8.58 1.69
C GLY A 124 23.90 -7.24 1.96
N THR A 125 23.47 -6.61 2.98
CA THR A 125 23.79 -5.25 3.35
C THR A 125 24.77 -5.22 4.52
N ASP A 126 25.32 -4.05 4.81
CA ASP A 126 26.32 -3.87 5.83
C ASP A 126 25.86 -4.42 7.20
N GLU A 127 26.75 -5.09 7.93
CA GLU A 127 26.48 -5.66 9.25
C GLU A 127 26.35 -4.58 10.37
N ASN A 128 26.38 -3.31 10.03
CA ASN A 128 26.25 -2.24 11.00
C ASN A 128 24.92 -2.35 11.75
N LYS A 129 24.99 -2.71 13.05
CA LYS A 129 23.83 -2.93 13.91
C LYS A 129 22.98 -1.68 14.12
N ASP A 130 23.53 -0.52 13.85
CA ASP A 130 22.89 0.80 13.97
C ASP A 130 22.42 1.34 12.62
N ASP A 131 22.42 0.50 11.58
CA ASP A 131 21.95 0.87 10.25
C ASP A 131 20.49 1.35 10.32
N PRO A 132 20.18 2.56 9.84
CA PRO A 132 18.83 3.11 9.84
C PRO A 132 17.83 2.28 9.02
N TYR A 133 18.33 1.41 8.15
CA TYR A 133 17.51 0.49 7.34
C TYR A 133 17.07 -0.78 8.06
N TYR A 134 17.58 -1.07 9.28
CA TYR A 134 17.22 -2.28 10.03
C TYR A 134 16.14 -2.03 11.08
N PHE A 135 14.98 -2.61 10.85
CA PHE A 135 13.81 -2.50 11.70
C PHE A 135 13.58 -3.79 12.48
N LYS A 136 14.22 -3.90 13.66
CA LYS A 136 14.10 -5.10 14.53
C LYS A 136 12.76 -5.20 15.24
N GLY A 137 12.04 -4.09 15.41
CA GLY A 137 10.75 -4.02 16.10
C GLY A 137 9.58 -3.90 15.14
N TYR A 138 8.53 -4.68 15.37
CA TYR A 138 7.32 -4.71 14.54
C TYR A 138 6.70 -3.32 14.31
N ILE A 139 6.50 -2.55 15.40
CA ILE A 139 5.88 -1.22 15.31
C ILE A 139 6.65 -0.31 14.35
N ARG A 140 7.97 -0.18 14.54
CA ARG A 140 8.81 0.64 13.66
C ARG A 140 8.81 0.14 12.21
N ALA A 141 8.77 -1.17 12.01
CA ALA A 141 8.72 -1.77 10.69
C ALA A 141 7.40 -1.46 9.97
N VAL A 142 6.27 -1.55 10.66
CA VAL A 142 4.93 -1.22 10.12
C VAL A 142 4.75 0.27 9.84
N GLU A 143 5.40 1.13 10.62
CA GLU A 143 5.41 2.59 10.41
C GLU A 143 6.34 3.01 9.27
N SER A 144 7.21 2.12 8.79
CA SER A 144 8.15 2.42 7.71
C SER A 144 7.42 2.59 6.37
N MET A 145 7.56 3.78 5.75
CA MET A 145 6.85 4.18 4.53
C MET A 145 7.81 4.68 3.44
N ASN A 146 9.04 4.20 3.45
CA ASN A 146 10.07 4.66 2.51
C ASN A 146 10.66 3.49 1.71
N GLY A 147 9.77 2.67 1.11
CA GLY A 147 10.15 1.50 0.35
C GLY A 147 11.09 1.82 -0.81
N LYS A 148 10.97 3.02 -1.40
CA LYS A 148 11.88 3.47 -2.46
C LYS A 148 13.33 3.51 -1.97
N ALA A 149 13.62 4.19 -0.86
CA ALA A 149 14.98 4.27 -0.31
C ALA A 149 15.50 2.90 0.15
N TYR A 150 14.62 2.08 0.74
CA TYR A 150 15.00 0.73 1.18
C TYR A 150 15.30 -0.19 -0.02
N THR A 151 14.57 -0.05 -1.11
CA THR A 151 14.87 -0.79 -2.35
C THR A 151 16.20 -0.37 -2.94
N GLU A 152 16.52 0.93 -2.95
CA GLU A 152 17.83 1.39 -3.43
C GLU A 152 18.98 0.83 -2.58
N HIS A 153 18.78 0.71 -1.26
CA HIS A 153 19.75 0.07 -0.38
C HIS A 153 19.96 -1.42 -0.72
N LEU A 154 18.89 -2.13 -1.09
CA LEU A 154 18.93 -3.53 -1.51
C LEU A 154 19.45 -3.73 -2.95
N ARG A 155 19.36 -2.72 -3.80
CA ARG A 155 19.61 -2.84 -5.25
C ARG A 155 20.92 -3.53 -5.62
N PRO A 156 22.07 -3.28 -4.94
CA PRO A 156 23.36 -3.92 -5.30
C PRO A 156 23.37 -5.45 -5.16
N ILE A 157 22.42 -6.01 -4.38
CA ILE A 157 22.36 -7.42 -4.04
C ILE A 157 21.02 -8.06 -4.41
N LEU A 158 20.12 -7.28 -4.98
CA LEU A 158 18.78 -7.72 -5.36
C LEU A 158 18.87 -8.92 -6.32
N ASN A 159 17.96 -9.87 -6.16
CA ASN A 159 17.85 -11.00 -7.08
C ASN A 159 17.50 -10.47 -8.50
N PRO A 160 18.28 -10.81 -9.53
CA PRO A 160 18.07 -10.31 -10.90
C PRO A 160 16.74 -10.73 -11.51
N GLU A 161 16.06 -11.75 -10.99
CA GLU A 161 14.70 -12.09 -11.40
C GLU A 161 13.66 -11.05 -10.94
N ILE A 162 14.03 -10.20 -9.98
CA ILE A 162 13.18 -9.07 -9.53
C ILE A 162 13.48 -7.88 -10.44
N GLU A 163 12.81 -7.86 -11.59
CA GLU A 163 12.93 -6.78 -12.55
C GLU A 163 12.10 -5.57 -12.08
N LEU A 164 12.76 -4.44 -11.80
CA LEU A 164 12.14 -3.18 -11.43
C LEU A 164 12.45 -2.14 -12.50
N SER A 165 11.44 -1.67 -13.19
CA SER A 165 11.54 -0.52 -14.09
C SER A 165 11.85 0.77 -13.34
N ASP A 166 12.32 1.79 -14.05
CA ASP A 166 12.59 3.11 -13.44
C ASP A 166 11.35 3.65 -12.73
N GLY A 167 11.57 4.18 -11.52
CA GLY A 167 10.50 4.71 -10.69
C GLY A 167 9.70 3.66 -9.90
N TRP A 168 9.98 2.36 -10.08
CA TRP A 168 9.35 1.29 -9.32
C TRP A 168 10.26 0.74 -8.23
N TRP A 169 9.65 0.36 -7.09
CA TRP A 169 10.37 -0.20 -5.95
C TRP A 169 9.59 -1.34 -5.28
N ILE A 170 10.24 -2.06 -4.40
CA ILE A 170 9.61 -3.05 -3.53
C ILE A 170 8.99 -2.29 -2.35
N PRO A 171 7.70 -2.47 -2.06
CA PRO A 171 7.06 -1.75 -0.96
C PRO A 171 7.75 -2.03 0.37
N SER A 172 7.81 -1.03 1.25
CA SER A 172 8.11 -1.23 2.66
C SER A 172 7.00 -2.04 3.34
N LEU A 173 7.23 -2.50 4.58
CA LEU A 173 6.21 -3.22 5.33
C LEU A 173 4.97 -2.35 5.57
N GLY A 174 5.15 -1.07 5.91
CA GLY A 174 4.02 -0.14 6.07
C GLY A 174 3.25 0.10 4.78
N GLU A 175 3.92 0.27 3.65
CA GLU A 175 3.30 0.39 2.34
C GLU A 175 2.54 -0.91 1.96
N MET A 176 3.12 -2.09 2.22
CA MET A 176 2.46 -3.37 1.95
C MET A 176 1.21 -3.57 2.83
N TYR A 177 1.21 -3.07 4.08
CA TYR A 177 0.00 -3.07 4.90
C TYR A 177 -1.11 -2.18 4.32
N ARG A 178 -0.78 -1.07 3.66
CA ARG A 178 -1.79 -0.24 2.96
C ARG A 178 -2.40 -1.01 1.78
N ILE A 179 -1.60 -1.81 1.08
CA ILE A 179 -2.11 -2.73 0.05
C ILE A 179 -3.01 -3.80 0.68
N PHE A 180 -2.59 -4.42 1.79
CA PHE A 180 -3.36 -5.44 2.48
C PHE A 180 -4.74 -4.94 2.94
N ILE A 181 -4.82 -3.75 3.54
CA ILE A 181 -6.09 -3.16 4.00
C ILE A 181 -7.06 -2.92 2.83
N ASN A 182 -6.56 -2.67 1.63
CA ASN A 182 -7.34 -2.41 0.43
C ASN A 182 -7.38 -3.61 -0.53
N PHE A 183 -6.88 -4.78 -0.11
CA PHE A 183 -6.64 -5.96 -0.93
C PHE A 183 -7.81 -6.34 -1.85
N GLY A 184 -9.03 -6.38 -1.30
CA GLY A 184 -10.22 -6.75 -2.06
C GLY A 184 -10.53 -5.79 -3.20
N THR A 185 -10.48 -4.48 -2.94
CA THR A 185 -10.75 -3.46 -3.96
C THR A 185 -9.63 -3.39 -4.98
N ILE A 186 -8.36 -3.48 -4.54
CA ILE A 186 -7.20 -3.52 -5.44
C ILE A 186 -7.32 -4.71 -6.40
N ASN A 187 -7.67 -5.90 -5.91
CA ASN A 187 -7.80 -7.07 -6.77
C ASN A 187 -8.95 -6.96 -7.78
N ARG A 188 -10.06 -6.31 -7.41
CA ARG A 188 -11.12 -6.01 -8.39
C ARG A 188 -10.63 -5.03 -9.46
N ALA A 189 -9.93 -3.98 -9.06
CA ALA A 189 -9.35 -3.00 -9.98
C ALA A 189 -8.27 -3.63 -10.90
N LEU A 190 -7.38 -4.47 -10.35
CA LEU A 190 -6.38 -5.23 -11.13
C LEU A 190 -7.05 -6.13 -12.15
N LYS A 191 -8.08 -6.87 -11.75
CA LYS A 191 -8.85 -7.72 -12.67
C LYS A 191 -9.50 -6.90 -13.80
N PHE A 192 -10.08 -5.75 -13.46
CA PHE A 192 -10.68 -4.84 -14.42
C PHE A 192 -9.63 -4.30 -15.41
N ALA A 193 -8.43 -3.95 -14.92
CA ALA A 193 -7.30 -3.48 -15.72
C ALA A 193 -6.57 -4.58 -16.52
N GLY A 194 -6.99 -5.85 -16.41
CA GLY A 194 -6.31 -6.96 -17.08
C GLY A 194 -5.00 -7.39 -16.42
N GLY A 195 -4.74 -6.95 -15.19
CA GLY A 195 -3.57 -7.33 -14.40
C GLY A 195 -3.76 -8.66 -13.64
N ASP A 196 -2.67 -9.16 -13.08
CA ASP A 196 -2.68 -10.34 -12.23
C ASP A 196 -3.19 -9.99 -10.83
N LEU A 197 -4.06 -10.84 -10.29
CA LEU A 197 -4.51 -10.69 -8.92
C LEU A 197 -3.33 -10.87 -7.95
N ILE A 198 -3.25 -10.02 -6.95
CA ILE A 198 -2.36 -10.25 -5.80
C ILE A 198 -2.83 -11.54 -5.11
N LYS A 199 -1.90 -12.45 -4.85
CA LYS A 199 -2.20 -13.74 -4.23
C LYS A 199 -2.31 -13.65 -2.72
N GLN A 200 -3.04 -14.53 -2.08
CA GLN A 200 -3.03 -14.72 -0.64
C GLN A 200 -1.79 -15.56 -0.24
N ASP A 201 -0.60 -14.96 -0.38
CA ASP A 201 0.69 -15.61 -0.24
C ASP A 201 1.68 -14.70 0.50
N TRP A 202 2.90 -15.14 0.73
CA TRP A 202 3.98 -14.37 1.32
C TRP A 202 4.60 -13.43 0.30
N TYR A 203 4.63 -12.15 0.65
CA TYR A 203 5.27 -11.10 -0.14
C TYR A 203 6.46 -10.51 0.59
N TRP A 204 7.57 -10.41 -0.10
CA TRP A 204 8.73 -9.66 0.35
C TRP A 204 8.42 -8.18 0.45
N THR A 205 8.97 -7.55 1.48
CA THR A 205 9.05 -6.09 1.60
C THR A 205 10.51 -5.65 1.53
N SER A 206 10.74 -4.38 1.21
CA SER A 206 12.08 -3.80 1.26
C SER A 206 12.54 -3.43 2.68
N THR A 207 11.69 -3.63 3.69
CA THR A 207 12.03 -3.38 5.09
C THR A 207 12.90 -4.52 5.62
N GLU A 208 14.14 -4.23 5.92
CA GLU A 208 15.07 -5.21 6.47
C GLU A 208 14.96 -5.28 8.00
N SER A 209 15.18 -6.46 8.57
CA SER A 209 15.29 -6.65 10.03
C SER A 209 16.74 -6.82 10.47
N SER A 210 17.64 -7.15 9.54
CA SER A 210 19.08 -7.27 9.72
C SER A 210 19.78 -7.32 8.36
N ALA A 211 21.11 -7.34 8.36
CA ALA A 211 21.92 -7.56 7.14
C ALA A 211 21.49 -8.78 6.33
N THR A 212 21.00 -9.84 6.96
CA THR A 212 20.64 -11.10 6.31
C THR A 212 19.14 -11.32 6.14
N ASN A 213 18.28 -10.61 6.90
CA ASN A 213 16.84 -10.88 6.98
C ASN A 213 16.01 -9.65 6.58
N ALA A 214 14.85 -9.90 6.01
CA ALA A 214 13.85 -8.87 5.71
C ALA A 214 12.45 -9.31 6.16
N TRP A 215 11.55 -8.35 6.22
CA TRP A 215 10.16 -8.58 6.56
C TRP A 215 9.38 -9.11 5.36
N LEU A 216 8.54 -10.12 5.63
CA LEU A 216 7.49 -10.56 4.72
C LEU A 216 6.12 -10.28 5.35
N LEU A 217 5.14 -10.02 4.49
CA LEU A 217 3.74 -9.95 4.85
C LEU A 217 2.97 -11.08 4.18
N TYR A 218 2.14 -11.77 4.94
CA TYR A 218 1.22 -12.77 4.43
C TYR A 218 -0.12 -12.13 4.09
N LEU A 219 -0.45 -12.05 2.81
CA LEU A 219 -1.64 -11.32 2.34
C LEU A 219 -2.96 -12.10 2.48
N ASN A 220 -2.97 -13.20 3.21
CA ASN A 220 -4.18 -13.88 3.61
C ASN A 220 -4.77 -13.32 4.93
N ASP A 221 -3.91 -13.06 5.91
CA ASP A 221 -4.33 -12.66 7.27
C ASP A 221 -3.56 -11.47 7.86
N GLY A 222 -2.58 -10.93 7.13
CA GLY A 222 -1.74 -9.83 7.61
C GLY A 222 -0.59 -10.26 8.53
N GLY A 223 -0.35 -11.56 8.68
CA GLY A 223 0.76 -12.10 9.46
C GLY A 223 2.12 -11.70 8.90
N THR A 224 3.12 -11.50 9.77
CA THR A 224 4.47 -11.10 9.36
C THR A 224 5.53 -12.09 9.79
N ARG A 225 6.65 -12.08 9.06
CA ARG A 225 7.88 -12.78 9.42
C ARG A 225 9.08 -11.85 9.20
N TYR A 226 9.98 -11.77 10.18
CA TYR A 226 11.19 -10.91 10.12
C TYR A 226 12.50 -11.67 10.22
N TRP A 227 12.44 -12.99 10.46
CA TRP A 227 13.60 -13.86 10.64
C TRP A 227 13.95 -14.69 9.41
N TYR A 228 13.32 -14.43 8.28
CA TYR A 228 13.58 -15.16 7.06
C TYR A 228 14.73 -14.52 6.29
N THR A 229 15.68 -15.36 5.90
CA THR A 229 16.88 -14.96 5.16
C THR A 229 16.51 -14.56 3.73
N LYS A 230 16.96 -13.37 3.35
CA LYS A 230 16.69 -12.76 2.05
C LYS A 230 17.16 -13.61 0.87
N ALA A 231 18.29 -14.33 1.04
CA ALA A 231 18.96 -15.08 -0.02
C ALA A 231 18.47 -16.53 -0.20
N SER A 232 17.66 -17.06 0.74
CA SER A 232 17.30 -18.48 0.71
C SER A 232 15.80 -18.74 0.74
N ILE A 233 15.02 -17.85 1.32
CA ILE A 233 13.56 -17.99 1.38
C ILE A 233 12.92 -17.38 0.15
N ALA A 234 11.96 -18.08 -0.43
CA ALA A 234 11.22 -17.60 -1.59
C ALA A 234 9.91 -16.93 -1.18
N GLY A 235 9.69 -15.73 -1.66
CA GLY A 235 8.47 -14.94 -1.52
C GLY A 235 8.13 -14.24 -2.84
N ARG A 236 6.90 -13.76 -2.97
CA ARG A 236 6.47 -12.95 -4.12
C ARG A 236 6.96 -11.52 -3.97
N VAL A 237 7.04 -10.80 -5.08
CA VAL A 237 7.32 -9.37 -5.10
C VAL A 237 6.32 -8.67 -6.02
N ARG A 238 5.52 -7.78 -5.46
CA ARG A 238 4.65 -6.85 -6.19
C ARG A 238 5.27 -5.46 -6.14
N PRO A 239 5.77 -4.94 -7.26
CA PRO A 239 6.32 -3.59 -7.29
C PRO A 239 5.27 -2.51 -7.05
N VAL A 240 5.74 -1.39 -6.55
CA VAL A 240 4.93 -0.18 -6.35
C VAL A 240 5.67 1.05 -6.88
N SER A 241 4.92 2.13 -7.12
CA SER A 241 5.44 3.42 -7.59
C SER A 241 4.62 4.58 -7.00
N ALA A 242 5.08 5.81 -7.15
CA ALA A 242 4.25 6.99 -6.90
C ALA A 242 3.27 7.20 -8.08
N PHE A 243 2.09 7.77 -7.81
CA PHE A 243 1.17 8.23 -8.85
C PHE A 243 0.65 9.66 -8.63
N ILE A 244 0.92 10.24 -7.48
CA ILE A 244 0.79 11.67 -7.21
C ILE A 244 2.18 12.18 -6.89
N SER A 245 2.67 13.16 -7.64
CA SER A 245 3.97 13.82 -7.45
C SER A 245 3.82 15.13 -6.68
#